data_0ebea368ce7497fbba3f5ab191af8f27
#
_entry.id   0ebea368ce7497fbba3f5ab191af8f27
#
_cell.length_a   1.000
_cell.length_b   1.000
_cell.length_c   1.000
_cell.angle_alpha   90.00
_cell.angle_beta   90.00
_cell.angle_gamma   90.00
#
_symmetry.space_group_name_H-M   'P 1'
#
loop_
_entity.id
_entity.type
_entity.pdbx_description
1 polymer ?
#
loop_
_entity_poly.entity_id
_entity_poly.type
_entity_poly.pdbx_seq_one_letter_code
_entity_poly.pdbx_strand_id
1 'polypeptide(L)'
;MALEPDLRRADAARSVVVTRALRAHRSCNRTIERVHYVLRYFPEMKDKQIKVGLTRAASGMAVPGGREIWLNPWRTSYHTIAHELAHLLQRSDAGIPQGERSCDVYSLARHWTLNDVAPSYVNIPARLVDVDGSLSYKSARIVYEAAVEALRRRRLGLRRYIANFEETLRAVASTLPPPGVDSEIL
;
A
#
# COMPACT_ATOMS: atom_id res chain seq x y z
N MET A 1 14.64 -6.06 21.75
CA MET A 1 14.05 -4.71 21.63
C MET A 1 14.88 -3.96 20.60
N ALA A 2 14.51 -4.09 19.32
CA ALA A 2 15.21 -3.41 18.23
C ALA A 2 14.73 -1.95 18.21
N LEU A 3 15.67 -1.02 18.29
CA LEU A 3 15.45 0.42 18.19
C LEU A 3 14.78 0.71 16.84
N GLU A 4 13.56 1.26 16.88
CA GLU A 4 12.98 1.89 15.68
C GLU A 4 13.96 2.99 15.23
N PRO A 5 14.37 3.01 13.96
CA PRO A 5 15.21 4.09 13.48
C PRO A 5 14.43 5.41 13.61
N ASP A 6 15.12 6.44 14.05
CA ASP A 6 14.58 7.79 14.27
C ASP A 6 13.97 8.36 12.97
N LEU A 7 12.71 8.06 12.74
CA LEU A 7 11.93 8.44 11.55
C LEU A 7 11.65 9.96 11.50
N ARG A 8 11.90 10.70 12.59
CA ARG A 8 11.58 12.14 12.68
C ARG A 8 12.50 13.04 11.86
N ARG A 9 13.72 12.58 11.53
CA ARG A 9 14.66 13.36 10.71
C ARG A 9 14.47 13.25 9.20
N ALA A 10 13.68 12.28 8.71
CA ALA A 10 13.45 12.08 7.28
C ALA A 10 12.32 12.93 6.69
N ASP A 11 11.54 13.64 7.52
CA ASP A 11 10.32 14.34 7.10
C ASP A 11 10.55 15.73 6.45
N ALA A 12 11.75 16.27 6.49
CA ALA A 12 11.99 17.68 6.10
C ALA A 12 12.11 17.95 4.60
N ALA A 13 12.16 16.94 3.73
CA ALA A 13 12.51 17.14 2.30
C ALA A 13 11.47 16.68 1.27
N ARG A 14 10.28 16.21 1.70
CA ARG A 14 9.27 15.72 0.75
C ARG A 14 8.27 16.81 0.42
N SER A 15 8.40 17.40 -0.76
CA SER A 15 7.46 18.42 -1.21
C SER A 15 6.17 17.81 -1.74
N VAL A 16 5.06 17.99 -1.01
CA VAL A 16 3.71 17.69 -1.47
C VAL A 16 3.04 18.98 -1.91
N VAL A 17 2.65 19.05 -3.18
CA VAL A 17 1.88 20.18 -3.73
C VAL A 17 0.41 19.80 -3.77
N VAL A 18 -0.42 20.55 -3.06
CA VAL A 18 -1.85 20.29 -2.94
C VAL A 18 -2.62 21.12 -3.95
N THR A 19 -3.50 20.50 -4.76
CA THR A 19 -4.36 21.25 -5.68
C THR A 19 -5.35 22.14 -4.94
N ARG A 20 -5.84 23.20 -5.61
CA ARG A 20 -6.83 24.12 -5.05
C ARG A 20 -8.10 23.38 -4.59
N ALA A 21 -8.57 22.42 -5.39
CA ALA A 21 -9.78 21.64 -5.08
C ALA A 21 -9.63 20.82 -3.80
N LEU A 22 -8.49 20.12 -3.62
CA LEU A 22 -8.24 19.34 -2.40
C LEU A 22 -8.01 20.26 -1.20
N ARG A 23 -7.31 21.39 -1.38
CA ARG A 23 -7.05 22.37 -0.31
C ARG A 23 -8.33 22.97 0.27
N ALA A 24 -9.35 23.18 -0.56
CA ALA A 24 -10.66 23.65 -0.12
C ALA A 24 -11.53 22.56 0.53
N HIS A 25 -11.11 21.29 0.49
CA HIS A 25 -11.88 20.19 1.01
C HIS A 25 -11.66 20.03 2.54
N ARG A 26 -12.75 19.81 3.30
CA ARG A 26 -12.70 19.66 4.79
C ARG A 26 -11.73 18.58 5.29
N SER A 27 -11.50 17.54 4.50
CA SER A 27 -10.59 16.44 4.85
C SER A 27 -9.17 16.62 4.30
N CYS A 28 -8.80 17.83 3.82
CA CYS A 28 -7.48 18.08 3.23
C CYS A 28 -6.35 17.67 4.17
N ASN A 29 -6.33 18.20 5.38
CA ASN A 29 -5.25 17.95 6.34
C ASN A 29 -5.09 16.45 6.60
N ARG A 30 -6.18 15.75 6.94
CA ARG A 30 -6.15 14.30 7.16
C ARG A 30 -5.63 13.52 5.95
N THR A 31 -6.01 13.92 4.73
CA THR A 31 -5.55 13.26 3.51
C THR A 31 -4.05 13.47 3.32
N ILE A 32 -3.56 14.69 3.53
CA ILE A 32 -2.15 15.03 3.37
C ILE A 32 -1.28 14.38 4.46
N GLU A 33 -1.74 14.32 5.69
CA GLU A 33 -1.08 13.56 6.77
C GLU A 33 -0.90 12.07 6.40
N ARG A 34 -1.94 11.44 5.83
CA ARG A 34 -1.84 10.06 5.32
C ARG A 34 -0.84 9.94 4.17
N VAL A 35 -0.83 10.89 3.23
CA VAL A 35 0.15 10.90 2.14
C VAL A 35 1.57 11.01 2.69
N HIS A 36 1.83 11.92 3.62
CA HIS A 36 3.14 12.05 4.27
C HIS A 36 3.53 10.77 5.01
N TYR A 37 2.58 10.15 5.73
CA TYR A 37 2.85 8.88 6.41
C TYR A 37 3.29 7.80 5.42
N VAL A 38 2.56 7.60 4.32
CA VAL A 38 2.88 6.58 3.31
C VAL A 38 4.21 6.88 2.62
N LEU A 39 4.48 8.14 2.30
CA LEU A 39 5.73 8.55 1.64
C LEU A 39 6.99 8.15 2.42
N ARG A 40 6.92 7.99 3.73
CA ARG A 40 8.04 7.51 4.55
C ARG A 40 8.56 6.13 4.11
N TYR A 41 7.68 5.33 3.52
CA TYR A 41 8.00 3.98 3.03
C TYR A 41 8.32 3.94 1.52
N PHE A 42 8.44 5.10 0.88
CA PHE A 42 8.80 5.26 -0.53
C PHE A 42 10.09 6.08 -0.68
N PRO A 43 11.26 5.51 -0.34
CA PRO A 43 12.53 6.24 -0.43
C PRO A 43 12.85 6.73 -1.84
N GLU A 44 12.35 6.07 -2.89
CA GLU A 44 12.50 6.44 -4.30
C GLU A 44 11.81 7.78 -4.63
N MET A 45 10.89 8.22 -3.76
CA MET A 45 10.20 9.50 -3.87
C MET A 45 10.84 10.61 -3.03
N LYS A 46 11.95 10.30 -2.32
CA LYS A 46 12.76 11.32 -1.66
C LYS A 46 13.20 12.34 -2.73
N ASP A 47 13.19 13.59 -2.39
CA ASP A 47 13.58 14.70 -3.27
C ASP A 47 12.69 14.90 -4.53
N LYS A 48 11.56 14.18 -4.64
CA LYS A 48 10.58 14.38 -5.71
C LYS A 48 9.38 15.15 -5.20
N GLN A 49 9.01 16.20 -5.94
CA GLN A 49 7.74 16.88 -5.70
C GLN A 49 6.59 16.04 -6.24
N ILE A 50 5.57 15.79 -5.39
CA ILE A 50 4.37 15.04 -5.74
C ILE A 50 3.17 15.95 -5.61
N LYS A 51 2.38 16.07 -6.67
CA LYS A 51 1.12 16.80 -6.67
C LYS A 51 -0.01 15.88 -6.24
N VAL A 52 -0.81 16.34 -5.27
CA VAL A 52 -1.96 15.60 -4.75
C VAL A 52 -3.23 16.38 -5.05
N GLY A 53 -4.12 15.73 -5.80
CA GLY A 53 -5.40 16.28 -6.23
C GLY A 53 -6.60 15.55 -5.60
N LEU A 54 -7.81 16.08 -5.86
CA LEU A 54 -9.07 15.49 -5.43
C LEU A 54 -9.75 14.79 -6.60
N THR A 55 -10.14 13.53 -6.42
CA THR A 55 -11.05 12.80 -7.33
C THR A 55 -12.30 12.33 -6.60
N ARG A 56 -13.38 12.11 -7.33
CA ARG A 56 -14.62 11.46 -6.85
C ARG A 56 -14.92 10.17 -7.61
N ALA A 57 -14.22 9.93 -8.71
CA ALA A 57 -14.49 8.81 -9.61
C ALA A 57 -13.99 7.46 -9.08
N ALA A 58 -12.89 7.46 -8.30
CA ALA A 58 -12.27 6.26 -7.74
C ALA A 58 -11.75 6.55 -6.33
N SER A 59 -11.22 5.53 -5.63
CA SER A 59 -10.56 5.71 -4.33
C SER A 59 -9.25 6.47 -4.48
N GLY A 60 -8.50 6.19 -5.55
CA GLY A 60 -7.27 6.84 -5.96
C GLY A 60 -7.08 6.74 -7.47
N MET A 61 -6.15 7.51 -8.00
CA MET A 61 -5.71 7.47 -9.39
C MET A 61 -4.34 8.14 -9.51
N ALA A 62 -3.39 7.49 -10.17
CA ALA A 62 -2.13 8.10 -10.57
C ALA A 62 -2.21 8.64 -12.00
N VAL A 63 -1.55 9.77 -12.27
CA VAL A 63 -1.45 10.32 -13.63
C VAL A 63 -0.28 9.67 -14.35
N PRO A 64 -0.52 8.92 -15.43
CA PRO A 64 0.52 8.24 -16.16
C PRO A 64 1.62 9.18 -16.66
N GLY A 65 2.88 8.91 -16.31
CA GLY A 65 4.04 9.73 -16.72
C GLY A 65 4.20 11.04 -15.98
N GLY A 66 3.28 11.36 -15.07
CA GLY A 66 3.34 12.53 -14.17
C GLY A 66 3.92 12.19 -12.80
N ARG A 67 3.92 13.20 -11.93
CA ARG A 67 4.17 13.06 -10.48
C ARG A 67 2.93 13.47 -9.71
N GLU A 68 1.78 12.98 -10.15
CA GLU A 68 0.48 13.39 -9.63
C GLU A 68 -0.31 12.18 -9.22
N ILE A 69 -0.93 12.25 -8.03
CA ILE A 69 -1.96 11.32 -7.58
C ILE A 69 -3.23 12.10 -7.24
N TRP A 70 -4.37 11.49 -7.52
CA TRP A 70 -5.67 12.03 -7.23
C TRP A 70 -6.37 11.10 -6.26
N LEU A 71 -6.82 11.62 -5.13
CA LEU A 71 -7.36 10.82 -4.03
C LEU A 71 -8.80 11.23 -3.74
N ASN A 72 -9.62 10.24 -3.38
CA ASN A 72 -10.95 10.47 -2.85
C ASN A 72 -10.87 10.57 -1.31
N PRO A 73 -11.01 11.76 -0.70
CA PRO A 73 -10.78 11.94 0.73
C PRO A 73 -11.70 11.12 1.65
N TRP A 74 -12.81 10.59 1.12
CA TRP A 74 -13.75 9.75 1.89
C TRP A 74 -13.43 8.26 1.81
N ARG A 75 -12.72 7.82 0.76
CA ARG A 75 -12.44 6.40 0.47
C ARG A 75 -10.96 6.04 0.50
N THR A 76 -10.08 7.03 0.64
CA THR A 76 -8.64 6.81 0.62
C THR A 76 -8.18 6.08 1.87
N SER A 77 -7.55 4.92 1.67
CA SER A 77 -6.81 4.14 2.66
C SER A 77 -5.30 4.38 2.54
N TYR A 78 -4.50 3.88 3.46
CA TYR A 78 -3.03 3.87 3.32
C TYR A 78 -2.61 3.00 2.14
N HIS A 79 -3.26 1.83 1.97
CA HIS A 79 -2.99 0.96 0.82
C HIS A 79 -3.29 1.66 -0.50
N THR A 80 -4.42 2.37 -0.62
CA THR A 80 -4.74 3.14 -1.84
C THR A 80 -3.64 4.14 -2.17
N ILE A 81 -3.15 4.92 -1.20
CA ILE A 81 -2.07 5.89 -1.44
C ILE A 81 -0.79 5.17 -1.89
N ALA A 82 -0.43 4.06 -1.23
CA ALA A 82 0.75 3.28 -1.56
C ALA A 82 0.66 2.70 -2.98
N HIS A 83 -0.52 2.23 -3.39
CA HIS A 83 -0.81 1.73 -4.72
C HIS A 83 -0.61 2.82 -5.79
N GLU A 84 -1.16 4.02 -5.59
CA GLU A 84 -0.97 5.13 -6.53
C GLU A 84 0.49 5.59 -6.62
N LEU A 85 1.22 5.58 -5.51
CA LEU A 85 2.65 5.87 -5.54
C LEU A 85 3.45 4.77 -6.26
N ALA A 86 3.03 3.50 -6.17
CA ALA A 86 3.63 2.42 -6.94
C ALA A 86 3.45 2.62 -8.45
N HIS A 87 2.30 3.12 -8.90
CA HIS A 87 2.09 3.50 -10.31
C HIS A 87 3.06 4.58 -10.79
N LEU A 88 3.38 5.58 -9.96
CA LEU A 88 4.37 6.59 -10.32
C LEU A 88 5.77 5.99 -10.49
N LEU A 89 6.07 4.90 -9.77
CA LEU A 89 7.34 4.18 -9.85
C LEU A 89 7.42 3.19 -11.02
N GLN A 90 6.31 2.73 -11.58
CA GLN A 90 6.30 1.82 -12.73
C GLN A 90 6.99 2.41 -13.97
N ARG A 91 7.03 3.72 -14.09
CA ARG A 91 7.66 4.45 -15.20
C ARG A 91 9.02 5.03 -14.85
N SER A 92 9.55 4.68 -13.68
CA SER A 92 10.89 5.04 -13.25
C SER A 92 11.81 3.82 -13.32
N ASP A 93 13.10 4.03 -13.07
CA ASP A 93 14.12 2.97 -12.99
C ASP A 93 13.95 2.05 -11.76
N ALA A 94 12.83 2.17 -11.03
CA ALA A 94 12.56 1.37 -9.84
C ALA A 94 12.26 -0.12 -10.14
N GLY A 95 12.15 -0.51 -11.41
CA GLY A 95 12.00 -1.90 -11.84
C GLY A 95 10.65 -2.54 -11.47
N ILE A 96 9.62 -1.72 -11.20
CA ILE A 96 8.25 -2.21 -10.96
C ILE A 96 7.60 -2.56 -12.30
N PRO A 97 7.13 -3.81 -12.51
CA PRO A 97 6.42 -4.17 -13.72
C PRO A 97 5.13 -3.39 -13.89
N GLN A 98 4.72 -3.21 -15.15
CA GLN A 98 3.44 -2.56 -15.45
C GLN A 98 2.24 -3.39 -14.96
N GLY A 99 1.12 -2.71 -14.70
CA GLY A 99 -0.17 -3.29 -14.35
C GLY A 99 -0.53 -3.21 -12.86
N GLU A 100 -1.82 -3.21 -12.62
CA GLU A 100 -2.46 -3.02 -11.31
C GLU A 100 -2.01 -4.06 -10.27
N ARG A 101 -1.97 -5.34 -10.65
CA ARG A 101 -1.55 -6.42 -9.76
C ARG A 101 -0.11 -6.27 -9.25
N SER A 102 0.75 -5.71 -10.11
CA SER A 102 2.12 -5.39 -9.70
C SER A 102 2.14 -4.27 -8.69
N CYS A 103 1.34 -3.21 -8.90
CA CYS A 103 1.20 -2.11 -7.93
C CYS A 103 0.72 -2.62 -6.58
N ASP A 104 -0.29 -3.50 -6.54
CA ASP A 104 -0.76 -4.11 -5.29
C ASP A 104 0.39 -4.83 -4.57
N VAL A 105 1.08 -5.78 -5.21
CA VAL A 105 2.14 -6.54 -4.53
C VAL A 105 3.29 -5.63 -4.07
N TYR A 106 3.67 -4.62 -4.86
CA TYR A 106 4.73 -3.69 -4.49
C TYR A 106 4.33 -2.74 -3.37
N SER A 107 3.08 -2.29 -3.30
CA SER A 107 2.58 -1.48 -2.21
C SER A 107 2.44 -2.29 -0.91
N LEU A 108 1.91 -3.51 -0.99
CA LEU A 108 1.80 -4.43 0.15
C LEU A 108 3.15 -4.76 0.79
N ALA A 109 4.21 -4.84 -0.02
CA ALA A 109 5.57 -5.13 0.45
C ALA A 109 6.31 -3.93 1.04
N ARG A 110 5.72 -2.73 1.10
CA ARG A 110 6.37 -1.53 1.66
C ARG A 110 6.47 -1.57 3.19
N HIS A 111 5.34 -1.78 3.83
CA HIS A 111 5.26 -1.93 5.27
C HIS A 111 3.87 -2.45 5.66
N TRP A 112 3.78 -3.31 6.67
CA TRP A 112 2.51 -3.89 7.11
C TRP A 112 1.48 -2.84 7.58
N THR A 113 1.90 -1.69 8.14
CA THR A 113 0.98 -0.62 8.56
C THR A 113 0.28 0.10 7.40
N LEU A 114 0.72 -0.13 6.17
CA LEU A 114 0.06 0.40 4.98
C LEU A 114 -1.03 -0.55 4.47
N ASN A 115 -1.10 -1.76 4.98
CA ASN A 115 -2.03 -2.80 4.55
C ASN A 115 -3.31 -2.72 5.42
N ASP A 116 -3.98 -1.56 5.40
CA ASP A 116 -5.17 -1.28 6.21
C ASP A 116 -6.46 -1.83 5.57
N VAL A 117 -6.45 -2.09 4.27
CA VAL A 117 -7.57 -2.70 3.52
C VAL A 117 -7.07 -3.74 2.54
N ALA A 118 -7.94 -4.67 2.16
CA ALA A 118 -7.64 -5.65 1.12
C ALA A 118 -7.45 -4.95 -0.24
N PRO A 119 -6.40 -5.32 -1.01
CA PRO A 119 -6.17 -4.82 -2.36
C PRO A 119 -7.26 -5.27 -3.33
N SER A 120 -7.42 -4.55 -4.44
CA SER A 120 -8.48 -4.82 -5.41
C SER A 120 -8.08 -5.77 -6.55
N TYR A 121 -6.78 -5.89 -6.85
CA TYR A 121 -6.31 -6.57 -8.06
C TYR A 121 -5.57 -7.88 -7.81
N VAL A 122 -5.20 -8.19 -6.57
CA VAL A 122 -4.67 -9.49 -6.16
C VAL A 122 -5.63 -10.18 -5.20
N ASN A 123 -5.61 -11.52 -5.20
CA ASN A 123 -6.54 -12.30 -4.40
C ASN A 123 -6.02 -12.48 -2.96
N ILE A 124 -6.71 -11.88 -2.01
CA ILE A 124 -6.51 -12.14 -0.59
C ILE A 124 -7.61 -13.12 -0.12
N PRO A 125 -7.26 -14.26 0.51
CA PRO A 125 -8.24 -15.17 1.04
C PRO A 125 -9.19 -14.50 2.03
N ALA A 126 -10.49 -14.79 1.95
CA ALA A 126 -11.53 -14.20 2.78
C ALA A 126 -11.27 -14.34 4.31
N ARG A 127 -10.56 -15.39 4.72
CA ARG A 127 -10.16 -15.58 6.14
C ARG A 127 -9.18 -14.55 6.67
N LEU A 128 -8.52 -13.79 5.79
CA LEU A 128 -7.59 -12.72 6.14
C LEU A 128 -8.23 -11.34 6.06
N VAL A 129 -9.48 -11.24 5.61
CA VAL A 129 -10.18 -9.97 5.36
C VAL A 129 -11.38 -9.88 6.29
N ASP A 130 -11.53 -8.77 6.99
CA ASP A 130 -12.68 -8.49 7.84
C ASP A 130 -13.92 -8.16 6.99
N VAL A 131 -15.10 -8.17 7.59
CA VAL A 131 -16.41 -7.99 6.90
C VAL A 131 -16.48 -6.63 6.16
N ASP A 132 -15.81 -5.61 6.66
CA ASP A 132 -15.74 -4.28 6.06
C ASP A 132 -14.65 -4.12 5.00
N GLY A 133 -13.92 -5.20 4.68
CA GLY A 133 -12.81 -5.19 3.73
C GLY A 133 -11.47 -4.76 4.33
N SER A 134 -11.41 -4.48 5.62
CA SER A 134 -10.16 -4.15 6.31
C SER A 134 -9.30 -5.39 6.55
N LEU A 135 -8.02 -5.16 6.86
CA LEU A 135 -7.10 -6.21 7.31
C LEU A 135 -6.76 -5.96 8.78
N SER A 136 -7.01 -6.97 9.62
CA SER A 136 -6.53 -6.94 11.01
C SER A 136 -5.01 -6.80 11.05
N TYR A 137 -4.45 -6.38 12.20
CA TYR A 137 -3.00 -6.30 12.40
C TYR A 137 -2.28 -7.60 12.00
N LYS A 138 -2.82 -8.76 12.41
CA LYS A 138 -2.27 -10.08 12.10
C LYS A 138 -2.32 -10.35 10.59
N SER A 139 -3.46 -10.11 9.95
CA SER A 139 -3.65 -10.27 8.51
C SER A 139 -2.74 -9.36 7.70
N ALA A 140 -2.64 -8.08 8.08
CA ALA A 140 -1.78 -7.10 7.43
C ALA A 140 -0.29 -7.54 7.43
N ARG A 141 0.18 -8.12 8.54
CA ARG A 141 1.54 -8.68 8.62
C ARG A 141 1.73 -9.90 7.75
N ILE A 142 0.79 -10.84 7.75
CA ILE A 142 0.84 -12.04 6.89
C ILE A 142 0.91 -11.62 5.42
N VAL A 143 0.07 -10.69 5.00
CA VAL A 143 0.04 -10.17 3.63
C VAL A 143 1.35 -9.47 3.27
N TYR A 144 1.89 -8.66 4.16
CA TYR A 144 3.18 -8.00 4.00
C TYR A 144 4.32 -9.02 3.81
N GLU A 145 4.43 -10.00 4.70
CA GLU A 145 5.50 -11.00 4.65
C GLU A 145 5.44 -11.83 3.35
N ALA A 146 4.24 -12.22 2.92
CA ALA A 146 4.03 -12.91 1.66
C ALA A 146 4.42 -12.04 0.45
N ALA A 147 4.10 -10.74 0.47
CA ALA A 147 4.46 -9.81 -0.60
C ALA A 147 5.98 -9.58 -0.66
N VAL A 148 6.64 -9.41 0.47
CA VAL A 148 8.11 -9.28 0.56
C VAL A 148 8.79 -10.52 -0.01
N GLU A 149 8.34 -11.72 0.37
CA GLU A 149 8.90 -12.99 -0.13
C GLU A 149 8.68 -13.15 -1.65
N ALA A 150 7.51 -12.81 -2.15
CA ALA A 150 7.22 -12.85 -3.59
C ALA A 150 8.16 -11.93 -4.37
N LEU A 151 8.41 -10.71 -3.88
CA LEU A 151 9.36 -9.78 -4.51
C LEU A 151 10.82 -10.26 -4.38
N ARG A 152 11.18 -10.90 -3.27
CA ARG A 152 12.51 -11.53 -3.12
C ARG A 152 12.71 -12.60 -4.20
N ARG A 153 11.73 -13.51 -4.39
CA ARG A 153 11.78 -14.55 -5.42
C ARG A 153 11.81 -13.97 -6.83
N ARG A 154 11.06 -12.88 -7.07
CA ARG A 154 11.13 -12.18 -8.35
C ARG A 154 12.55 -11.69 -8.66
N ARG A 155 13.25 -11.10 -7.69
CA ARG A 155 14.65 -10.67 -7.86
C ARG A 155 15.58 -11.84 -8.18
N LEU A 156 15.24 -13.04 -7.75
CA LEU A 156 15.94 -14.29 -8.06
C LEU A 156 15.48 -14.92 -9.41
N GLY A 157 14.65 -14.23 -10.18
CA GLY A 157 14.24 -14.65 -11.53
C GLY A 157 12.86 -15.30 -11.63
N LEU A 158 12.09 -15.43 -10.53
CA LEU A 158 10.74 -15.99 -10.60
C LEU A 158 9.77 -15.01 -11.29
N ARG A 159 9.39 -15.33 -12.54
CA ARG A 159 8.46 -14.49 -13.32
C ARG A 159 7.02 -14.52 -12.77
N ARG A 160 6.56 -15.64 -12.21
CA ARG A 160 5.21 -15.84 -11.71
C ARG A 160 5.07 -15.43 -10.22
N TYR A 161 5.76 -14.38 -9.81
CA TYR A 161 5.81 -13.95 -8.41
C TYR A 161 4.44 -13.57 -7.82
N ILE A 162 3.50 -13.03 -8.64
CA ILE A 162 2.14 -12.70 -8.18
C ILE A 162 1.35 -13.97 -7.88
N ALA A 163 1.40 -14.97 -8.75
CA ALA A 163 0.76 -16.26 -8.48
C ALA A 163 1.35 -16.90 -7.22
N ASN A 164 2.68 -16.83 -7.06
CA ASN A 164 3.34 -17.32 -5.86
C ASN A 164 2.90 -16.59 -4.57
N PHE A 165 2.71 -15.27 -4.64
CA PHE A 165 2.13 -14.49 -3.54
C PHE A 165 0.75 -15.02 -3.13
N GLU A 166 -0.16 -15.18 -4.11
CA GLU A 166 -1.53 -15.65 -3.86
C GLU A 166 -1.57 -17.11 -3.36
N GLU A 167 -0.68 -17.97 -3.86
CA GLU A 167 -0.52 -19.34 -3.39
C GLU A 167 -0.03 -19.40 -1.95
N THR A 168 0.95 -18.57 -1.60
CA THR A 168 1.45 -18.44 -0.23
C THR A 168 0.35 -18.03 0.73
N LEU A 169 -0.45 -17.01 0.36
CA LEU A 169 -1.57 -16.58 1.20
C LEU A 169 -2.64 -17.64 1.37
N ARG A 170 -2.98 -18.40 0.30
CA ARG A 170 -3.94 -19.52 0.39
C ARG A 170 -3.44 -20.61 1.33
N ALA A 171 -2.15 -20.95 1.25
CA ALA A 171 -1.54 -21.94 2.13
C ALA A 171 -1.62 -21.50 3.60
N VAL A 172 -1.26 -20.24 3.90
CA VAL A 172 -1.36 -19.69 5.27
C VAL A 172 -2.81 -19.66 5.74
N ALA A 173 -3.73 -19.16 4.91
CA ALA A 173 -5.15 -19.07 5.28
C ALA A 173 -5.79 -20.43 5.56
N SER A 174 -5.31 -21.52 4.92
CA SER A 174 -5.82 -22.87 5.19
C SER A 174 -5.45 -23.38 6.59
N THR A 175 -4.40 -22.86 7.19
CA THR A 175 -3.94 -23.23 8.54
C THR A 175 -4.57 -22.38 9.66
N LEU A 176 -5.25 -21.29 9.31
CA LEU A 176 -5.93 -20.44 10.28
C LEU A 176 -7.24 -21.07 10.75
N PRO A 177 -7.64 -20.87 12.02
CA PRO A 177 -8.96 -21.27 12.50
C PRO A 177 -10.07 -20.58 11.68
N PRO A 178 -11.28 -21.17 11.58
CA PRO A 178 -12.40 -20.50 10.94
C PRO A 178 -12.71 -19.17 11.62
N PRO A 179 -13.19 -18.15 10.87
CA PRO A 179 -13.55 -16.87 11.44
C PRO A 179 -14.64 -17.06 12.51
N GLY A 180 -14.50 -16.40 13.67
CA GLY A 180 -15.48 -16.46 14.77
C GLY A 180 -15.15 -17.46 15.87
N VAL A 181 -14.04 -18.19 15.80
CA VAL A 181 -13.50 -18.93 16.95
C VAL A 181 -12.42 -18.03 17.58
N ASP A 182 -12.84 -17.11 18.44
CA ASP A 182 -11.92 -16.38 19.28
C ASP A 182 -11.10 -17.37 20.10
N SER A 183 -9.79 -17.32 19.93
CA SER A 183 -8.85 -17.97 20.83
C SER A 183 -8.81 -17.20 22.15
N GLU A 184 -9.92 -17.20 22.87
CA GLU A 184 -9.87 -17.02 24.32
C GLU A 184 -9.30 -18.33 24.87
N ILE A 185 -7.98 -18.41 24.96
CA ILE A 185 -7.24 -19.22 25.93
C ILE A 185 -5.74 -19.12 25.49
N LEU A 186 -5.02 -18.19 26.07
CA LEU A 186 -3.74 -18.41 26.79
C LEU A 186 -3.17 -17.07 27.23
#